data_6b11109636fdbd007a2bc956af526ef9
#
_entry.id   6b11109636fdbd007a2bc956af526ef9
#
_cell.length_a   1.000
_cell.length_b   1.000
_cell.length_c   1.000
_cell.angle_alpha   90.00
_cell.angle_beta   90.00
_cell.angle_gamma   90.00
#
_symmetry.space_group_name_H-M   'P 1'
#
loop_
_entity.id
_entity.type
_entity.pdbx_description
1 polymer ?
#
loop_
_entity_poly.entity_id
_entity_poly.type
_entity_poly.pdbx_seq_one_letter_code
_entity_poly.pdbx_strand_id
1 'polypeptide(L)'
;MSDDLSEYLRAKEPEKAELAGIWRAAIGLQKVDGLTPSAYLVETARRNIEGEISIAEAGKIIGEYYKSKAVRAEAAKTRTDEADIVSQRMTEILAEPTFSFSPASYVSIHRKLFFGIYKFAGKIRDYNITKSEWVLKKDTVRYESAEGIAATLEYEFERERNFNYRGLSPQETISHFSRFIADVWQIHAFGEGNTRTTGIFAVKYLRTLGYAVENDIFTDNSYYFRNALVRANYTNIPKGIHPTLVYLERFFANLLLGEHNELKSRYLLVGLHDEPESLVPSPREQAREQVGEQVADALPKGVVRLLKVLKGEMSVLDMMMALKLGGRRNFLEKYLSPAIELGLVEMTQPDSPRSPTQKYRLTAKGKKLRQEVVK
;
A
#
# COMPACT_ATOMS: atom_id res chain seq x y z
N MET A 1 17.86 -10.18 19.72
CA MET A 1 18.18 -8.98 20.52
C MET A 1 16.92 -8.67 21.28
N SER A 2 16.99 -8.56 22.61
CA SER A 2 15.90 -8.01 23.39
C SER A 2 15.68 -6.57 22.94
N ASP A 3 14.44 -6.14 22.90
CA ASP A 3 14.06 -4.78 22.55
C ASP A 3 14.50 -3.83 23.70
N ASP A 4 15.71 -3.31 23.56
CA ASP A 4 16.38 -2.52 24.61
C ASP A 4 15.67 -1.19 24.95
N LEU A 5 14.72 -0.76 24.12
CA LEU A 5 13.94 0.46 24.33
C LEU A 5 12.54 0.20 24.90
N SER A 6 12.11 -1.06 25.05
CA SER A 6 10.76 -1.41 25.56
C SER A 6 10.55 -1.02 27.02
N GLU A 7 11.62 -0.84 27.79
CA GLU A 7 11.58 -0.40 29.18
C GLU A 7 10.94 0.99 29.32
N TYR A 8 11.16 1.90 28.35
CA TYR A 8 10.61 3.25 28.35
C TYR A 8 9.10 3.28 28.14
N LEU A 9 8.54 2.32 27.43
CA LEU A 9 7.08 2.23 27.22
C LEU A 9 6.33 1.88 28.51
N ARG A 10 7.02 1.28 29.48
CA ARG A 10 6.48 0.92 30.78
C ARG A 10 6.75 2.00 31.84
N ALA A 11 7.64 2.94 31.54
CA ALA A 11 7.92 4.06 32.40
C ALA A 11 6.72 5.01 32.47
N LYS A 12 6.51 5.62 33.67
CA LYS A 12 5.45 6.62 33.86
C LYS A 12 5.85 8.02 33.34
N GLU A 13 6.63 8.08 32.27
CA GLU A 13 7.17 9.29 31.65
C GLU A 13 6.65 9.37 30.20
N PRO A 14 5.50 10.03 29.96
CA PRO A 14 4.83 10.01 28.63
C PRO A 14 5.71 10.48 27.47
N GLU A 15 6.51 11.53 27.68
CA GLU A 15 7.39 12.09 26.64
C GLU A 15 8.49 11.09 26.24
N LYS A 16 9.10 10.40 27.22
CA LYS A 16 10.08 9.36 26.93
C LYS A 16 9.46 8.15 26.26
N ALA A 17 8.26 7.76 26.69
CA ALA A 17 7.53 6.65 26.08
C ALA A 17 7.17 6.96 24.61
N GLU A 18 6.70 8.16 24.31
CA GLU A 18 6.41 8.60 22.94
C GLU A 18 7.68 8.56 22.06
N LEU A 19 8.77 9.15 22.54
CA LEU A 19 10.02 9.19 21.78
C LEU A 19 10.62 7.79 21.60
N ALA A 20 10.54 6.93 22.60
CA ALA A 20 10.93 5.52 22.50
C ALA A 20 10.10 4.76 21.47
N GLY A 21 8.77 4.98 21.44
CA GLY A 21 7.88 4.41 20.42
C GLY A 21 8.28 4.85 19.01
N ILE A 22 8.62 6.12 18.81
CA ILE A 22 9.10 6.64 17.53
C ILE A 22 10.42 5.96 17.10
N TRP A 23 11.41 5.85 18.00
CA TRP A 23 12.67 5.15 17.72
C TRP A 23 12.45 3.68 17.40
N ARG A 24 11.60 3.00 18.15
CA ARG A 24 11.30 1.59 17.95
C ARG A 24 10.66 1.35 16.57
N ALA A 25 9.70 2.19 16.16
CA ALA A 25 9.11 2.10 14.81
C ALA A 25 10.16 2.32 13.71
N ALA A 26 11.01 3.32 13.87
CA ALA A 26 12.07 3.65 12.92
C ALA A 26 13.07 2.49 12.76
N ILE A 27 13.48 1.88 13.87
CA ILE A 27 14.35 0.69 13.94
C ILE A 27 13.63 -0.53 13.31
N GLY A 28 12.38 -0.76 13.68
CA GLY A 28 11.58 -1.88 13.20
C GLY A 28 11.33 -1.85 11.70
N LEU A 29 11.11 -0.67 11.13
CA LEU A 29 10.91 -0.49 9.69
C LEU A 29 12.13 -0.88 8.84
N GLN A 30 13.34 -0.98 9.40
CA GLN A 30 14.50 -1.45 8.64
C GLN A 30 14.37 -2.95 8.25
N LYS A 31 13.61 -3.72 9.03
CA LYS A 31 13.38 -5.15 8.76
C LYS A 31 12.65 -5.43 7.44
N VAL A 32 11.90 -4.45 6.88
CA VAL A 32 11.22 -4.62 5.57
C VAL A 32 12.20 -4.89 4.43
N ASP A 33 13.42 -4.39 4.55
CA ASP A 33 14.50 -4.58 3.58
C ASP A 33 15.61 -5.50 4.13
N GLY A 34 15.31 -6.26 5.20
CA GLY A 34 16.22 -7.22 5.82
C GLY A 34 17.40 -6.57 6.56
N LEU A 35 17.30 -5.29 6.90
CA LEU A 35 18.36 -4.56 7.57
C LEU A 35 18.25 -4.67 9.08
N THR A 36 19.39 -4.67 9.75
CA THR A 36 19.50 -4.70 11.22
C THR A 36 20.33 -3.51 11.68
N PRO A 37 19.74 -2.58 12.47
CA PRO A 37 20.47 -1.49 13.10
C PRO A 37 21.51 -1.98 14.09
N SER A 38 22.54 -1.16 14.31
CA SER A 38 23.63 -1.48 15.24
C SER A 38 23.25 -1.25 16.70
N ALA A 39 24.02 -1.87 17.60
CA ALA A 39 23.95 -1.55 19.03
C ALA A 39 24.33 -0.08 19.31
N TYR A 40 25.20 0.50 18.48
CA TYR A 40 25.59 1.91 18.60
C TYR A 40 24.39 2.86 18.35
N LEU A 41 23.53 2.54 17.37
CA LEU A 41 22.30 3.29 17.16
C LEU A 41 21.37 3.19 18.37
N VAL A 42 21.19 1.99 18.92
CA VAL A 42 20.31 1.76 20.08
C VAL A 42 20.77 2.58 21.28
N GLU A 43 22.08 2.61 21.55
CA GLU A 43 22.65 3.41 22.62
C GLU A 43 22.50 4.93 22.36
N THR A 44 22.67 5.35 21.11
CA THR A 44 22.46 6.76 20.73
C THR A 44 20.97 7.16 20.88
N ALA A 45 20.06 6.26 20.54
CA ALA A 45 18.61 6.46 20.74
C ALA A 45 18.27 6.58 22.23
N ARG A 46 18.87 5.75 23.09
CA ARG A 46 18.71 5.80 24.55
C ARG A 46 19.10 7.18 25.09
N ARG A 47 20.27 7.68 24.71
CA ARG A 47 20.73 9.02 25.12
C ARG A 47 19.78 10.14 24.65
N ASN A 48 19.19 9.99 23.48
CA ASN A 48 18.18 10.94 23.01
C ASN A 48 16.88 10.84 23.83
N ILE A 49 16.41 9.64 24.16
CA ILE A 49 15.21 9.43 24.99
C ILE A 49 15.41 9.98 26.40
N GLU A 50 16.61 9.82 26.97
CA GLU A 50 16.95 10.39 28.28
C GLU A 50 17.13 11.92 28.28
N GLY A 51 17.11 12.54 27.08
CA GLY A 51 17.26 14.00 26.96
C GLY A 51 18.71 14.49 27.02
N GLU A 52 19.70 13.58 26.98
CA GLU A 52 21.12 13.95 26.98
C GLU A 52 21.54 14.62 25.69
N ILE A 53 20.93 14.22 24.59
CA ILE A 53 21.17 14.75 23.25
C ILE A 53 19.84 14.97 22.48
N SER A 54 19.80 15.96 21.61
CA SER A 54 18.69 16.16 20.68
C SER A 54 18.72 15.14 19.55
N ILE A 55 17.60 14.96 18.84
CA ILE A 55 17.50 14.12 17.62
C ILE A 55 18.52 14.57 16.56
N ALA A 56 18.74 15.87 16.41
CA ALA A 56 19.71 16.44 15.47
C ALA A 56 21.17 16.10 15.86
N GLU A 57 21.47 16.12 17.16
CA GLU A 57 22.78 15.70 17.68
C GLU A 57 22.99 14.20 17.50
N ALA A 58 21.97 13.38 17.74
CA ALA A 58 22.01 11.95 17.44
C ALA A 58 22.39 11.70 15.96
N GLY A 59 21.81 12.45 15.04
CA GLY A 59 22.15 12.37 13.60
C GLY A 59 23.62 12.73 13.31
N LYS A 60 24.16 13.76 13.97
CA LYS A 60 25.57 14.13 13.85
C LYS A 60 26.48 13.02 14.40
N ILE A 61 26.18 12.49 15.57
CA ILE A 61 26.95 11.43 16.23
C ILE A 61 27.01 10.18 15.36
N ILE A 62 25.87 9.74 14.81
CA ILE A 62 25.80 8.59 13.91
C ILE A 62 26.59 8.87 12.63
N GLY A 63 26.43 10.06 12.05
CA GLY A 63 27.19 10.46 10.85
C GLY A 63 28.69 10.48 11.06
N GLU A 64 29.18 10.98 12.21
CA GLU A 64 30.60 10.97 12.57
C GLU A 64 31.13 9.54 12.77
N TYR A 65 30.38 8.67 13.42
CA TYR A 65 30.75 7.27 13.61
C TYR A 65 31.07 6.56 12.27
N TYR A 66 30.25 6.79 11.25
CA TYR A 66 30.44 6.19 9.92
C TYR A 66 31.42 6.96 9.00
N LYS A 67 32.09 8.04 9.46
CA LYS A 67 33.20 8.66 8.73
C LYS A 67 34.46 7.81 8.74
N SER A 68 34.68 6.99 9.76
CA SER A 68 35.82 6.07 9.84
C SER A 68 35.77 5.05 8.67
N LYS A 69 36.88 4.94 7.92
CA LYS A 69 36.99 3.98 6.82
C LYS A 69 36.80 2.53 7.28
N ALA A 70 37.34 2.17 8.44
CA ALA A 70 37.24 0.83 8.98
C ALA A 70 35.80 0.47 9.36
N VAL A 71 35.11 1.37 10.08
CA VAL A 71 33.71 1.19 10.45
C VAL A 71 32.83 1.08 9.21
N ARG A 72 33.00 1.97 8.23
CA ARG A 72 32.24 1.96 6.99
C ARG A 72 32.44 0.68 6.19
N ALA A 73 33.66 0.18 6.09
CA ALA A 73 33.96 -1.05 5.34
C ALA A 73 33.31 -2.27 5.95
N GLU A 74 33.18 -2.34 7.27
CA GLU A 74 32.45 -3.41 7.95
C GLU A 74 30.93 -3.23 7.83
N ALA A 75 30.43 -2.04 8.08
CA ALA A 75 29.00 -1.72 7.98
C ALA A 75 28.44 -1.95 6.56
N ALA A 76 29.24 -1.66 5.51
CA ALA A 76 28.83 -1.86 4.12
C ALA A 76 28.54 -3.33 3.78
N LYS A 77 29.11 -4.31 4.50
CA LYS A 77 28.84 -5.74 4.27
C LYS A 77 27.40 -6.13 4.62
N THR A 78 26.81 -5.44 5.59
CA THR A 78 25.48 -5.71 6.13
C THR A 78 24.51 -4.55 5.93
N ARG A 79 24.93 -3.46 5.31
CA ARG A 79 24.17 -2.21 5.15
C ARG A 79 23.71 -1.64 6.52
N THR A 80 24.48 -1.85 7.56
CA THR A 80 24.14 -1.38 8.91
C THR A 80 24.22 0.14 9.00
N ASP A 81 25.14 0.77 8.27
CA ASP A 81 25.22 2.23 8.16
C ASP A 81 23.94 2.84 7.56
N GLU A 82 23.39 2.21 6.55
CA GLU A 82 22.08 2.60 6.00
C GLU A 82 20.98 2.45 7.04
N ALA A 83 20.92 1.29 7.72
CA ALA A 83 19.91 1.04 8.75
C ALA A 83 19.93 2.10 9.84
N ASP A 84 21.10 2.46 10.34
CA ASP A 84 21.28 3.43 11.43
C ASP A 84 20.92 4.85 11.00
N ILE A 85 21.47 5.30 9.87
CA ILE A 85 21.21 6.65 9.34
C ILE A 85 19.72 6.83 9.00
N VAL A 86 19.10 5.83 8.38
CA VAL A 86 17.70 5.91 7.99
C VAL A 86 16.79 5.84 9.23
N SER A 87 17.12 5.04 10.25
CA SER A 87 16.36 5.00 11.50
C SER A 87 16.36 6.36 12.19
N GLN A 88 17.51 7.02 12.29
CA GLN A 88 17.59 8.36 12.90
C GLN A 88 16.74 9.37 12.11
N ARG A 89 16.81 9.37 10.78
CA ARG A 89 16.02 10.27 9.94
C ARG A 89 14.52 9.99 9.98
N MET A 90 14.12 8.72 10.11
CA MET A 90 12.73 8.37 10.35
C MET A 90 12.24 8.94 11.67
N THR A 91 13.04 8.82 12.73
CA THR A 91 12.74 9.39 14.04
C THR A 91 12.56 10.91 13.94
N GLU A 92 13.45 11.59 13.25
CA GLU A 92 13.35 13.05 13.03
C GLU A 92 12.07 13.42 12.30
N ILE A 93 11.73 12.73 11.19
CA ILE A 93 10.50 12.99 10.43
C ILE A 93 9.25 12.68 11.26
N LEU A 94 9.24 11.60 12.02
CA LEU A 94 8.09 11.22 12.84
C LEU A 94 7.90 12.15 14.05
N ALA A 95 8.98 12.73 14.59
CA ALA A 95 8.93 13.72 15.67
C ALA A 95 8.49 15.11 15.17
N GLU A 96 8.68 15.44 13.89
CA GLU A 96 8.18 16.70 13.33
C GLU A 96 6.63 16.75 13.39
N PRO A 97 6.00 17.79 14.00
CA PRO A 97 4.53 17.87 14.04
C PRO A 97 3.93 18.22 12.68
N THR A 98 4.68 18.92 11.82
CA THR A 98 4.20 19.41 10.52
C THR A 98 4.18 18.33 9.46
N PHE A 99 3.11 18.33 8.67
CA PHE A 99 2.97 17.45 7.52
C PHE A 99 2.07 18.12 6.46
N SER A 100 2.43 17.98 5.20
CA SER A 100 1.61 18.41 4.06
C SER A 100 1.22 17.19 3.23
N PHE A 101 -0.07 17.00 3.03
CA PHE A 101 -0.59 15.90 2.22
C PHE A 101 -0.45 16.24 0.74
N SER A 102 0.60 15.74 0.10
CA SER A 102 0.86 15.95 -1.34
C SER A 102 1.84 14.92 -1.91
N PRO A 103 1.83 14.66 -3.24
CA PRO A 103 2.87 13.86 -3.90
C PRO A 103 4.28 14.41 -3.64
N ALA A 104 4.44 15.73 -3.62
CA ALA A 104 5.72 16.37 -3.34
C ALA A 104 6.23 16.04 -1.92
N SER A 105 5.34 15.97 -0.93
CA SER A 105 5.70 15.55 0.43
C SER A 105 6.11 14.08 0.49
N TYR A 106 5.43 13.19 -0.23
CA TYR A 106 5.81 11.79 -0.35
C TYR A 106 7.23 11.64 -0.93
N VAL A 107 7.53 12.36 -2.01
CA VAL A 107 8.86 12.41 -2.64
C VAL A 107 9.89 13.03 -1.69
N SER A 108 9.52 14.07 -0.92
CA SER A 108 10.40 14.73 0.05
C SER A 108 10.76 13.81 1.22
N ILE A 109 9.82 12.99 1.71
CA ILE A 109 10.10 11.96 2.72
C ILE A 109 11.17 11.01 2.21
N HIS A 110 11.02 10.47 1.00
CA HIS A 110 12.03 9.60 0.39
C HIS A 110 13.40 10.30 0.28
N ARG A 111 13.43 11.57 -0.14
CA ARG A 111 14.67 12.34 -0.21
C ARG A 111 15.33 12.48 1.17
N LYS A 112 14.56 12.89 2.18
CA LYS A 112 15.07 13.05 3.57
C LYS A 112 15.64 11.75 4.10
N LEU A 113 14.93 10.63 3.91
CA LEU A 113 15.38 9.32 4.38
C LEU A 113 16.70 8.87 3.75
N PHE A 114 16.85 9.03 2.43
CA PHE A 114 17.90 8.36 1.68
C PHE A 114 18.96 9.30 1.10
N PHE A 115 18.92 10.60 1.42
CA PHE A 115 19.94 11.55 0.97
C PHE A 115 21.35 11.09 1.39
N GLY A 116 22.28 11.04 0.41
CA GLY A 116 23.65 10.58 0.63
C GLY A 116 23.81 9.05 0.77
N ILE A 117 22.71 8.28 0.78
CA ILE A 117 22.69 6.82 0.74
C ILE A 117 22.45 6.37 -0.71
N TYR A 118 21.36 6.81 -1.31
CA TYR A 118 21.06 6.53 -2.70
C TYR A 118 21.29 7.75 -3.60
N LYS A 119 21.93 7.56 -4.75
CA LYS A 119 22.12 8.62 -5.75
C LYS A 119 20.79 9.15 -6.31
N PHE A 120 19.73 8.37 -6.21
CA PHE A 120 18.38 8.68 -6.67
C PHE A 120 17.43 9.12 -5.52
N ALA A 121 17.95 9.48 -4.35
CA ALA A 121 17.12 9.93 -3.23
C ALA A 121 16.20 11.10 -3.64
N GLY A 122 14.87 10.91 -3.51
CA GLY A 122 13.86 11.87 -3.92
C GLY A 122 13.71 12.04 -5.44
N LYS A 123 14.19 11.09 -6.23
CA LYS A 123 13.98 11.06 -7.68
C LYS A 123 13.04 9.92 -8.03
N ILE A 124 11.99 10.24 -8.74
CA ILE A 124 11.10 9.25 -9.36
C ILE A 124 11.93 8.47 -10.39
N ARG A 125 11.77 7.13 -10.39
CA ARG A 125 12.48 6.26 -11.33
C ARG A 125 12.00 6.49 -12.77
N ASP A 126 12.90 6.40 -13.71
CA ASP A 126 12.70 6.53 -15.15
C ASP A 126 12.81 5.18 -15.90
N TYR A 127 12.78 4.07 -15.17
CA TYR A 127 12.84 2.70 -15.69
C TYR A 127 11.81 1.79 -15.01
N ASN A 128 11.38 0.74 -15.72
CA ASN A 128 10.46 -0.26 -15.18
C ASN A 128 11.20 -1.23 -14.26
N ILE A 129 10.53 -1.67 -13.20
CA ILE A 129 11.11 -2.58 -12.21
C ILE A 129 10.24 -3.82 -12.03
N THR A 130 10.89 -4.89 -11.61
CA THR A 130 10.27 -6.15 -11.20
C THR A 130 10.98 -6.64 -9.95
N LYS A 131 10.24 -7.04 -8.92
CA LYS A 131 10.77 -7.57 -7.66
C LYS A 131 10.14 -8.92 -7.37
N SER A 132 10.98 -9.92 -7.10
CA SER A 132 10.52 -11.24 -6.67
C SER A 132 10.06 -11.18 -5.22
N GLU A 133 8.82 -11.61 -4.95
CA GLU A 133 8.21 -11.53 -3.63
C GLU A 133 8.05 -12.94 -3.01
N TRP A 134 8.54 -13.09 -1.78
CA TRP A 134 8.48 -14.37 -1.08
C TRP A 134 7.04 -14.88 -0.89
N VAL A 135 6.10 -14.02 -0.47
CA VAL A 135 4.70 -14.39 -0.26
C VAL A 135 3.98 -14.80 -1.54
N LEU A 136 4.53 -14.46 -2.70
CA LEU A 136 4.03 -14.81 -4.02
C LEU A 136 4.75 -16.03 -4.62
N LYS A 137 5.53 -16.78 -3.82
CA LYS A 137 6.36 -17.89 -4.31
C LYS A 137 7.30 -17.46 -5.45
N LYS A 138 7.97 -16.32 -5.27
CA LYS A 138 8.90 -15.65 -6.20
C LYS A 138 8.24 -15.00 -7.43
N ASP A 139 6.92 -14.92 -7.50
CA ASP A 139 6.23 -14.06 -8.46
C ASP A 139 6.32 -12.58 -8.04
N THR A 140 5.80 -11.67 -8.84
CA THR A 140 5.95 -10.22 -8.69
C THR A 140 4.62 -9.50 -8.70
N VAL A 141 4.53 -8.36 -8.00
CA VAL A 141 3.46 -7.38 -8.18
C VAL A 141 3.70 -6.61 -9.48
N ARG A 142 2.63 -6.24 -10.14
CA ARG A 142 2.70 -5.35 -11.30
C ARG A 142 2.79 -3.90 -10.83
N TYR A 143 3.99 -3.35 -10.83
CA TYR A 143 4.23 -1.94 -10.51
C TYR A 143 3.83 -1.01 -11.66
N GLU A 144 3.65 0.28 -11.36
CA GLU A 144 3.36 1.29 -12.38
C GLU A 144 4.52 1.41 -13.38
N SER A 145 4.21 1.73 -14.63
CA SER A 145 5.22 2.04 -15.64
C SER A 145 5.96 3.33 -15.30
N ALA A 146 7.25 3.42 -15.63
CA ALA A 146 8.04 4.60 -15.32
C ALA A 146 7.40 5.90 -15.85
N GLU A 147 6.83 5.84 -17.04
CA GLU A 147 6.15 6.97 -17.70
C GLU A 147 4.86 7.39 -16.98
N GLY A 148 4.17 6.46 -16.32
CA GLY A 148 2.89 6.70 -15.64
C GLY A 148 3.02 7.21 -14.22
N ILE A 149 4.18 7.06 -13.55
CA ILE A 149 4.34 7.27 -12.10
C ILE A 149 3.84 8.65 -11.65
N ALA A 150 4.30 9.71 -12.30
CA ALA A 150 3.95 11.07 -11.88
C ALA A 150 2.44 11.33 -11.98
N ALA A 151 1.83 10.94 -13.09
CA ALA A 151 0.39 11.11 -13.31
C ALA A 151 -0.44 10.25 -12.35
N THR A 152 0.01 9.02 -12.07
CA THR A 152 -0.69 8.11 -11.15
C THR A 152 -0.58 8.59 -9.71
N LEU A 153 0.57 9.13 -9.29
CA LEU A 153 0.72 9.76 -7.97
C LEU A 153 -0.25 10.94 -7.81
N GLU A 154 -0.28 11.88 -8.77
CA GLU A 154 -1.21 13.01 -8.71
C GLU A 154 -2.67 12.55 -8.64
N TYR A 155 -3.04 11.55 -9.46
CA TYR A 155 -4.38 10.99 -9.48
C TYR A 155 -4.79 10.39 -8.13
N GLU A 156 -3.92 9.54 -7.53
CA GLU A 156 -4.23 8.89 -6.25
C GLU A 156 -4.34 9.91 -5.11
N PHE A 157 -3.45 10.90 -5.07
CA PHE A 157 -3.50 11.96 -4.06
C PHE A 157 -4.68 12.91 -4.24
N GLU A 158 -5.09 13.20 -5.48
CA GLU A 158 -6.28 14.02 -5.74
C GLU A 158 -7.55 13.25 -5.36
N ARG A 159 -7.65 11.96 -5.70
CA ARG A 159 -8.75 11.08 -5.31
C ARG A 159 -8.90 11.04 -3.80
N GLU A 160 -7.80 10.87 -3.09
CA GLU A 160 -7.79 10.83 -1.63
C GLU A 160 -8.14 12.18 -1.00
N ARG A 161 -7.64 13.28 -1.53
CA ARG A 161 -7.97 14.65 -1.04
C ARG A 161 -9.47 14.94 -1.16
N ASN A 162 -10.12 14.41 -2.17
CA ASN A 162 -11.56 14.58 -2.42
C ASN A 162 -12.41 13.55 -1.67
N PHE A 163 -11.80 12.60 -0.97
CA PHE A 163 -12.53 11.61 -0.18
C PHE A 163 -12.99 12.18 1.14
N ASN A 164 -14.21 11.81 1.54
CA ASN A 164 -14.80 12.29 2.78
C ASN A 164 -14.89 11.17 3.82
N TYR A 165 -14.08 11.27 4.85
CA TYR A 165 -14.06 10.33 5.97
C TYR A 165 -15.23 10.51 6.97
N ARG A 166 -16.00 11.61 6.88
CA ARG A 166 -17.08 11.89 7.83
C ARG A 166 -18.23 10.89 7.69
N GLY A 167 -18.64 10.34 8.82
CA GLY A 167 -19.76 9.39 8.88
C GLY A 167 -19.42 7.95 8.57
N LEU A 168 -18.16 7.65 8.25
CA LEU A 168 -17.71 6.28 8.09
C LEU A 168 -17.57 5.59 9.44
N SER A 169 -17.86 4.29 9.47
CA SER A 169 -17.48 3.42 10.57
C SER A 169 -15.95 3.29 10.64
N PRO A 170 -15.38 2.88 11.79
CA PRO A 170 -13.96 2.62 11.91
C PRO A 170 -13.44 1.61 10.87
N GLN A 171 -14.22 0.56 10.59
CA GLN A 171 -13.86 -0.47 9.60
C GLN A 171 -13.84 0.07 8.18
N GLU A 172 -14.84 0.87 7.79
CA GLU A 172 -14.86 1.54 6.47
C GLU A 172 -13.68 2.49 6.30
N THR A 173 -13.34 3.24 7.36
CA THR A 173 -12.15 4.10 7.38
C THR A 173 -10.88 3.30 7.15
N ILE A 174 -10.71 2.18 7.87
CA ILE A 174 -9.55 1.30 7.73
C ILE A 174 -9.49 0.71 6.33
N SER A 175 -10.61 0.25 5.78
CA SER A 175 -10.65 -0.34 4.45
C SER A 175 -10.27 0.67 3.36
N HIS A 176 -10.84 1.89 3.42
CA HIS A 176 -10.48 2.95 2.49
C HIS A 176 -9.01 3.37 2.61
N PHE A 177 -8.53 3.61 3.84
CA PHE A 177 -7.15 3.98 4.09
C PHE A 177 -6.19 2.89 3.63
N SER A 178 -6.49 1.61 3.90
CA SER A 178 -5.70 0.47 3.43
C SER A 178 -5.60 0.45 1.91
N ARG A 179 -6.70 0.72 1.20
CA ARG A 179 -6.72 0.80 -0.25
C ARG A 179 -5.83 1.91 -0.76
N PHE A 180 -5.95 3.12 -0.21
CA PHE A 180 -5.14 4.26 -0.60
C PHE A 180 -3.64 3.99 -0.41
N ILE A 181 -3.24 3.46 0.75
CA ILE A 181 -1.83 3.15 1.05
C ILE A 181 -1.31 2.03 0.14
N ALA A 182 -2.14 1.02 -0.18
CA ALA A 182 -1.77 -0.04 -1.11
C ALA A 182 -1.57 0.50 -2.53
N ASP A 183 -2.45 1.38 -3.00
CA ASP A 183 -2.39 1.98 -4.34
C ASP A 183 -1.14 2.87 -4.48
N VAL A 184 -0.84 3.72 -3.48
CA VAL A 184 0.39 4.54 -3.45
C VAL A 184 1.65 3.66 -3.44
N TRP A 185 1.66 2.59 -2.65
CA TRP A 185 2.80 1.66 -2.62
C TRP A 185 2.99 0.94 -3.95
N GLN A 186 1.90 0.53 -4.64
CA GLN A 186 1.96 -0.16 -5.94
C GLN A 186 2.59 0.71 -7.03
N ILE A 187 2.42 2.02 -6.98
CA ILE A 187 3.10 2.94 -7.91
C ILE A 187 4.60 2.70 -7.89
N HIS A 188 5.15 2.38 -6.73
CA HIS A 188 6.55 2.04 -6.53
C HIS A 188 7.48 3.07 -7.16
N ALA A 189 7.29 4.32 -6.74
CA ALA A 189 7.84 5.50 -7.40
C ALA A 189 9.37 5.56 -7.44
N PHE A 190 10.05 4.85 -6.54
CA PHE A 190 11.50 4.91 -6.38
C PHE A 190 12.17 3.58 -6.70
N GLY A 191 13.47 3.60 -7.01
CA GLY A 191 14.24 2.39 -7.25
C GLY A 191 14.36 1.48 -6.02
N GLU A 192 14.45 2.07 -4.82
CA GLU A 192 14.51 1.36 -3.53
C GLU A 192 13.87 2.21 -2.43
N GLY A 193 13.56 1.64 -1.26
CA GLY A 193 13.03 2.35 -0.10
C GLY A 193 11.53 2.68 -0.14
N ASN A 194 10.77 2.15 -1.11
CA ASN A 194 9.34 2.45 -1.25
C ASN A 194 8.52 2.07 -0.02
N THR A 195 8.71 0.88 0.55
CA THR A 195 7.94 0.44 1.73
C THR A 195 8.23 1.30 2.97
N ARG A 196 9.50 1.64 3.19
CA ARG A 196 9.91 2.51 4.31
C ARG A 196 9.30 3.92 4.16
N THR A 197 9.35 4.48 2.96
CA THR A 197 8.72 5.78 2.66
C THR A 197 7.21 5.73 2.85
N THR A 198 6.54 4.70 2.35
CA THR A 198 5.09 4.53 2.49
C THR A 198 4.68 4.36 3.96
N GLY A 199 5.45 3.61 4.76
CA GLY A 199 5.19 3.45 6.20
C GLY A 199 5.25 4.79 6.96
N ILE A 200 6.29 5.58 6.75
CA ILE A 200 6.43 6.91 7.36
C ILE A 200 5.33 7.86 6.88
N PHE A 201 5.03 7.85 5.58
CA PHE A 201 3.94 8.65 5.03
C PHE A 201 2.57 8.27 5.65
N ALA A 202 2.29 6.97 5.78
CA ALA A 202 1.04 6.47 6.38
C ALA A 202 0.86 6.95 7.82
N VAL A 203 1.91 6.86 8.66
CA VAL A 203 1.89 7.36 10.03
C VAL A 203 1.62 8.86 10.08
N LYS A 204 2.33 9.65 9.27
CA LYS A 204 2.14 11.11 9.22
C LYS A 204 0.75 11.48 8.77
N TYR A 205 0.22 10.80 7.76
CA TYR A 205 -1.10 11.07 7.25
C TYR A 205 -2.21 10.69 8.26
N LEU A 206 -2.12 9.53 8.90
CA LEU A 206 -3.06 9.13 9.97
C LEU A 206 -3.12 10.15 11.10
N ARG A 207 -1.99 10.72 11.51
CA ARG A 207 -1.95 11.77 12.52
C ARG A 207 -2.72 13.03 12.09
N THR A 208 -2.70 13.39 10.80
CA THR A 208 -3.50 14.53 10.29
C THR A 208 -4.99 14.23 10.25
N LEU A 209 -5.36 12.95 10.16
CA LEU A 209 -6.76 12.51 10.27
C LEU A 209 -7.23 12.42 11.73
N GLY A 210 -6.37 12.75 12.71
CA GLY A 210 -6.69 12.80 14.13
C GLY A 210 -6.46 11.50 14.88
N TYR A 211 -5.82 10.50 14.27
CA TYR A 211 -5.51 9.23 14.95
C TYR A 211 -4.26 9.35 15.81
N ALA A 212 -4.35 8.86 17.05
CA ALA A 212 -3.18 8.58 17.87
C ALA A 212 -2.53 7.30 17.35
N VAL A 213 -1.46 7.44 16.60
CA VAL A 213 -0.73 6.31 16.04
C VAL A 213 0.37 5.89 17.01
N GLU A 214 0.12 4.80 17.71
CA GLU A 214 1.17 4.13 18.48
C GLU A 214 2.08 3.36 17.51
N ASN A 215 3.38 3.65 17.59
CA ASN A 215 4.34 3.16 16.59
C ASN A 215 4.75 1.69 16.78
N ASP A 216 4.33 1.04 17.87
CA ASP A 216 4.78 -0.30 18.25
C ASP A 216 4.48 -1.39 17.21
N ILE A 217 3.35 -1.27 16.53
CA ILE A 217 2.98 -2.29 15.55
C ILE A 217 3.97 -2.38 14.39
N PHE A 218 4.57 -1.26 13.96
CA PHE A 218 5.61 -1.26 12.94
C PHE A 218 6.92 -1.89 13.43
N THR A 219 7.20 -1.81 14.71
CA THR A 219 8.40 -2.38 15.32
C THR A 219 8.47 -3.90 15.11
N ASP A 220 7.36 -4.58 15.38
CA ASP A 220 7.32 -6.04 15.37
C ASP A 220 6.78 -6.62 14.07
N ASN A 221 5.96 -5.84 13.35
CA ASN A 221 5.19 -6.32 12.21
C ASN A 221 5.50 -5.61 10.88
N SER A 222 6.65 -4.93 10.76
CA SER A 222 7.02 -4.22 9.55
C SER A 222 7.15 -5.14 8.33
N TYR A 223 7.67 -6.37 8.52
CA TYR A 223 7.74 -7.37 7.47
C TYR A 223 6.35 -7.88 7.05
N TYR A 224 5.43 -8.05 8.02
CA TYR A 224 4.04 -8.34 7.73
C TYR A 224 3.39 -7.21 6.92
N PHE A 225 3.58 -5.95 7.32
CA PHE A 225 3.09 -4.77 6.60
C PHE A 225 3.52 -4.77 5.14
N ARG A 226 4.82 -5.02 4.85
CA ARG A 226 5.31 -5.15 3.48
C ARG A 226 4.59 -6.26 2.72
N ASN A 227 4.46 -7.43 3.32
CA ASN A 227 3.80 -8.57 2.67
C ASN A 227 2.30 -8.33 2.46
N ALA A 228 1.65 -7.61 3.36
CA ALA A 228 0.24 -7.20 3.22
C ALA A 228 0.05 -6.24 2.03
N LEU A 229 0.96 -5.29 1.82
CA LEU A 229 0.98 -4.42 0.65
C LEU A 229 1.16 -5.21 -0.66
N VAL A 230 2.04 -6.23 -0.65
CA VAL A 230 2.22 -7.15 -1.77
C VAL A 230 0.90 -7.87 -2.09
N ARG A 231 0.24 -8.46 -1.09
CA ARG A 231 -1.03 -9.20 -1.27
C ARG A 231 -2.18 -8.30 -1.70
N ALA A 232 -2.21 -7.06 -1.23
CA ALA A 232 -3.21 -6.07 -1.64
C ALA A 232 -3.16 -5.72 -3.14
N ASN A 233 -2.03 -5.99 -3.80
CA ASN A 233 -1.77 -5.58 -5.19
C ASN A 233 -1.45 -6.74 -6.14
N TYR A 234 -1.50 -7.99 -5.65
CA TYR A 234 -1.15 -9.14 -6.48
C TYR A 234 -2.39 -9.78 -7.12
N THR A 235 -2.28 -10.04 -8.42
CA THR A 235 -3.29 -10.74 -9.21
C THR A 235 -2.63 -11.84 -10.04
N ASN A 236 -3.18 -13.07 -9.95
CA ASN A 236 -2.83 -14.17 -10.84
C ASN A 236 -4.11 -14.92 -11.22
N ILE A 237 -4.80 -14.43 -12.26
CA ILE A 237 -6.08 -14.96 -12.71
C ILE A 237 -6.02 -16.45 -13.07
N PRO A 238 -4.98 -16.96 -13.78
CA PRO A 238 -4.86 -18.38 -14.06
C PRO A 238 -4.83 -19.28 -12.82
N LYS A 239 -4.37 -18.76 -11.68
CA LYS A 239 -4.34 -19.48 -10.40
C LYS A 239 -5.51 -19.13 -9.49
N GLY A 240 -6.49 -18.34 -9.95
CA GLY A 240 -7.62 -17.89 -9.14
C GLY A 240 -7.23 -16.93 -8.00
N ILE A 241 -6.05 -16.30 -8.06
CA ILE A 241 -5.58 -15.40 -7.00
C ILE A 241 -5.96 -13.96 -7.33
N HIS A 242 -6.67 -13.32 -6.41
CA HIS A 242 -7.11 -11.93 -6.48
C HIS A 242 -6.42 -11.05 -5.44
N PRO A 243 -6.36 -9.72 -5.67
CA PRO A 243 -5.88 -8.78 -4.66
C PRO A 243 -6.78 -8.83 -3.43
N THR A 244 -6.18 -8.79 -2.25
CA THR A 244 -6.94 -8.76 -0.99
C THR A 244 -6.37 -7.73 -0.03
N LEU A 245 -7.23 -6.88 0.53
CA LEU A 245 -6.85 -5.87 1.53
C LEU A 245 -6.85 -6.43 2.95
N VAL A 246 -7.48 -7.56 3.18
CA VAL A 246 -7.77 -8.10 4.51
C VAL A 246 -6.54 -8.14 5.44
N TYR A 247 -5.38 -8.44 4.91
CA TYR A 247 -4.16 -8.47 5.71
C TYR A 247 -3.71 -7.06 6.10
N LEU A 248 -3.85 -6.09 5.21
CA LEU A 248 -3.51 -4.70 5.48
C LEU A 248 -4.56 -4.07 6.41
N GLU A 249 -5.82 -4.39 6.25
CA GLU A 249 -6.91 -3.99 7.14
C GLU A 249 -6.68 -4.49 8.57
N ARG A 250 -6.28 -5.75 8.76
CA ARG A 250 -5.93 -6.30 10.08
C ARG A 250 -4.75 -5.57 10.72
N PHE A 251 -3.76 -5.22 9.92
CA PHE A 251 -2.62 -4.43 10.40
C PHE A 251 -3.09 -3.06 10.91
N PHE A 252 -3.90 -2.35 10.13
CA PHE A 252 -4.40 -1.03 10.53
C PHE A 252 -5.49 -1.11 11.62
N ALA A 253 -6.27 -2.18 11.70
CA ALA A 253 -7.21 -2.39 12.80
C ALA A 253 -6.45 -2.55 14.15
N ASN A 254 -5.37 -3.30 14.16
CA ASN A 254 -4.51 -3.37 15.34
C ASN A 254 -3.92 -2.00 15.69
N LEU A 255 -3.47 -1.24 14.68
CA LEU A 255 -2.84 0.07 14.86
C LEU A 255 -3.82 1.14 15.38
N LEU A 256 -5.04 1.18 14.84
CA LEU A 256 -5.98 2.28 15.05
C LEU A 256 -7.07 1.97 16.08
N LEU A 257 -7.44 0.71 16.21
CA LEU A 257 -8.52 0.27 17.10
C LEU A 257 -8.03 -0.54 18.30
N GLY A 258 -6.71 -0.80 18.39
CA GLY A 258 -6.14 -1.65 19.43
C GLY A 258 -6.60 -3.10 19.34
N GLU A 259 -7.00 -3.57 18.15
CA GLU A 259 -7.31 -4.98 17.94
C GLU A 259 -6.06 -5.84 18.04
N HIS A 260 -6.26 -7.14 18.28
CA HIS A 260 -5.17 -8.10 18.46
C HIS A 260 -5.20 -9.18 17.35
N ASN A 261 -5.39 -8.76 16.10
CA ASN A 261 -5.29 -9.68 14.97
C ASN A 261 -3.90 -10.29 14.89
N GLU A 262 -3.82 -11.58 14.60
CA GLU A 262 -2.54 -12.27 14.45
C GLU A 262 -1.85 -11.87 13.14
N LEU A 263 -0.68 -11.21 13.24
CA LEU A 263 0.07 -10.66 12.11
C LEU A 263 1.25 -11.59 11.73
N LYS A 264 0.95 -12.77 11.21
CA LYS A 264 1.97 -13.73 10.78
C LYS A 264 2.14 -13.76 9.27
N SER A 265 3.32 -13.37 8.77
CA SER A 265 3.64 -13.32 7.35
C SER A 265 3.42 -14.65 6.60
N ARG A 266 3.53 -15.80 7.28
CA ARG A 266 3.26 -17.12 6.68
C ARG A 266 1.82 -17.29 6.19
N TYR A 267 0.86 -16.57 6.80
CA TYR A 267 -0.56 -16.63 6.39
C TYR A 267 -0.85 -15.87 5.10
N LEU A 268 0.08 -15.03 4.67
CA LEU A 268 -0.03 -14.27 3.43
C LEU A 268 0.51 -15.03 2.21
N LEU A 269 1.10 -16.21 2.43
CA LEU A 269 1.69 -17.00 1.35
C LEU A 269 0.59 -17.53 0.42
N VAL A 270 0.64 -17.18 -0.85
CA VAL A 270 -0.38 -17.57 -1.83
C VAL A 270 -0.54 -19.08 -1.95
N GLY A 271 -1.80 -19.56 -1.93
CA GLY A 271 -2.15 -20.98 -2.07
C GLY A 271 -1.75 -21.87 -0.90
N LEU A 272 -1.61 -21.33 0.32
CA LEU A 272 -1.36 -22.09 1.53
C LEU A 272 -2.59 -22.16 2.45
N HIS A 273 -3.42 -21.13 2.45
CA HIS A 273 -4.63 -21.01 3.27
C HIS A 273 -5.75 -20.38 2.44
N ASP A 274 -6.99 -20.64 2.83
CA ASP A 274 -8.12 -19.86 2.36
C ASP A 274 -7.93 -18.41 2.82
N GLU A 275 -8.21 -17.47 1.94
CA GLU A 275 -8.06 -16.06 2.28
C GLU A 275 -9.14 -15.69 3.31
N PRO A 276 -8.78 -15.00 4.42
CA PRO A 276 -9.75 -14.57 5.39
C PRO A 276 -10.67 -13.49 4.78
N GLU A 277 -11.91 -13.44 5.26
CA GLU A 277 -12.87 -12.42 4.86
C GLU A 277 -12.41 -11.00 5.25
N SER A 278 -12.73 -10.02 4.42
CA SER A 278 -12.47 -8.60 4.70
C SER A 278 -13.26 -8.14 5.93
N LEU A 279 -12.73 -7.15 6.66
CA LEU A 279 -13.41 -6.51 7.80
C LEU A 279 -14.69 -5.79 7.38
N VAL A 280 -14.75 -5.33 6.13
CA VAL A 280 -15.94 -4.73 5.52
C VAL A 280 -16.28 -5.57 4.29
N PRO A 281 -17.53 -6.03 4.16
CA PRO A 281 -17.98 -6.69 2.93
C PRO A 281 -17.64 -5.80 1.74
N SER A 282 -17.01 -6.38 0.72
CA SER A 282 -16.70 -5.60 -0.47
C SER A 282 -17.98 -5.00 -1.05
N PRO A 283 -17.93 -3.88 -1.80
CA PRO A 283 -19.11 -3.38 -2.50
C PRO A 283 -19.82 -4.44 -3.34
N ARG A 284 -19.13 -5.53 -3.67
CA ARG A 284 -19.68 -6.71 -4.33
C ARG A 284 -20.47 -7.62 -3.40
N GLU A 285 -20.02 -7.81 -2.17
CA GLU A 285 -20.71 -8.63 -1.16
C GLU A 285 -21.93 -7.89 -0.63
N GLN A 286 -21.82 -6.58 -0.39
CA GLN A 286 -22.96 -5.72 -0.05
C GLN A 286 -24.00 -5.68 -1.18
N ALA A 287 -23.57 -5.67 -2.44
CA ALA A 287 -24.46 -5.76 -3.58
C ALA A 287 -25.11 -7.15 -3.73
N ARG A 288 -24.44 -8.24 -3.32
CA ARG A 288 -25.02 -9.59 -3.31
C ARG A 288 -26.08 -9.79 -2.23
N GLU A 289 -25.90 -9.24 -1.06
CA GLU A 289 -26.90 -9.29 0.01
C GLU A 289 -28.16 -8.46 -0.32
N GLN A 290 -27.99 -7.33 -1.03
CA GLN A 290 -29.11 -6.47 -1.45
C GLN A 290 -29.79 -6.94 -2.74
N VAL A 291 -29.14 -7.73 -3.58
CA VAL A 291 -29.68 -8.21 -4.88
C VAL A 291 -30.70 -9.34 -4.72
N GLY A 292 -30.98 -9.83 -3.50
CA GLY A 292 -32.09 -10.75 -3.24
C GLY A 292 -33.48 -10.18 -3.56
N GLU A 293 -33.68 -8.86 -3.64
CA GLU A 293 -35.03 -8.26 -3.73
C GLU A 293 -35.24 -7.10 -4.71
N GLN A 294 -34.23 -6.48 -5.36
CA GLN A 294 -34.47 -5.38 -6.34
C GLN A 294 -33.46 -5.37 -7.51
N VAL A 295 -33.72 -6.11 -8.57
CA VAL A 295 -32.76 -6.40 -9.64
C VAL A 295 -32.58 -5.29 -10.69
N ALA A 296 -33.41 -4.26 -10.75
CA ALA A 296 -33.44 -3.31 -11.86
C ALA A 296 -32.74 -1.95 -11.59
N ASP A 297 -32.64 -1.49 -10.35
CA ASP A 297 -32.13 -0.14 -10.02
C ASP A 297 -30.66 -0.08 -9.56
N ALA A 298 -29.97 -1.21 -9.43
CA ALA A 298 -28.66 -1.31 -8.75
C ALA A 298 -27.44 -1.54 -9.66
N LEU A 299 -27.59 -1.53 -10.99
CA LEU A 299 -26.44 -1.72 -11.89
C LEU A 299 -25.62 -0.44 -12.06
N PRO A 300 -24.26 -0.53 -12.02
CA PRO A 300 -23.41 0.61 -12.34
C PRO A 300 -23.81 1.22 -13.69
N LYS A 301 -23.99 2.53 -13.76
CA LYS A 301 -24.40 3.25 -14.98
C LYS A 301 -23.54 2.89 -16.20
N GLY A 302 -22.24 2.61 -15.99
CA GLY A 302 -21.33 2.15 -17.05
C GLY A 302 -21.72 0.78 -17.60
N VAL A 303 -22.08 -0.18 -16.75
CA VAL A 303 -22.50 -1.53 -17.14
C VAL A 303 -23.81 -1.45 -17.94
N VAL A 304 -24.79 -0.67 -17.45
CA VAL A 304 -26.05 -0.46 -18.17
C VAL A 304 -25.82 0.10 -19.58
N ARG A 305 -24.94 1.08 -19.71
CA ARG A 305 -24.58 1.64 -21.03
C ARG A 305 -23.87 0.64 -21.93
N LEU A 306 -22.98 -0.19 -21.35
CA LEU A 306 -22.30 -1.25 -22.11
C LEU A 306 -23.27 -2.32 -22.61
N LEU A 307 -24.19 -2.79 -21.77
CA LEU A 307 -25.22 -3.75 -22.16
C LEU A 307 -26.09 -3.27 -23.32
N LYS A 308 -26.36 -1.95 -23.39
CA LYS A 308 -27.14 -1.37 -24.49
C LYS A 308 -26.44 -1.43 -25.85
N VAL A 309 -25.12 -1.25 -25.87
CA VAL A 309 -24.32 -1.16 -27.10
C VAL A 309 -23.68 -2.47 -27.54
N LEU A 310 -23.46 -3.43 -26.63
CA LEU A 310 -22.78 -4.68 -26.93
C LEU A 310 -23.69 -5.60 -27.77
N LYS A 311 -23.39 -5.71 -29.06
CA LYS A 311 -24.11 -6.55 -30.03
C LYS A 311 -23.17 -7.62 -30.58
N GLY A 312 -23.56 -8.90 -30.45
CA GLY A 312 -22.72 -10.00 -30.91
C GLY A 312 -21.36 -10.04 -30.20
N GLU A 313 -20.29 -10.17 -30.95
CA GLU A 313 -18.91 -10.18 -30.48
C GLU A 313 -18.21 -8.87 -30.88
N MET A 314 -17.81 -8.07 -29.91
CA MET A 314 -17.18 -6.77 -30.14
C MET A 314 -15.78 -6.73 -29.47
N SER A 315 -14.82 -6.06 -30.11
CA SER A 315 -13.53 -5.74 -29.51
C SER A 315 -13.67 -4.59 -28.51
N VAL A 316 -12.65 -4.39 -27.66
CA VAL A 316 -12.59 -3.23 -26.75
C VAL A 316 -12.75 -1.92 -27.53
N LEU A 317 -12.08 -1.80 -28.68
CA LEU A 317 -12.12 -0.59 -29.50
C LEU A 317 -13.53 -0.31 -30.06
N ASP A 318 -14.20 -1.35 -30.57
CA ASP A 318 -15.56 -1.22 -31.09
C ASP A 318 -16.56 -0.78 -30.03
N MET A 319 -16.45 -1.36 -28.82
CA MET A 319 -17.29 -0.97 -27.69
C MET A 319 -17.04 0.48 -27.24
N MET A 320 -15.77 0.89 -27.19
CA MET A 320 -15.40 2.27 -26.84
C MET A 320 -15.93 3.27 -27.89
N MET A 321 -15.82 2.96 -29.18
CA MET A 321 -16.39 3.78 -30.25
C MET A 321 -17.90 3.88 -30.14
N ALA A 322 -18.59 2.77 -29.91
CA ALA A 322 -20.04 2.74 -29.73
C ALA A 322 -20.52 3.56 -28.51
N LEU A 323 -19.69 3.64 -27.46
CA LEU A 323 -19.94 4.43 -26.25
C LEU A 323 -19.44 5.87 -26.35
N LYS A 324 -18.73 6.24 -27.40
CA LYS A 324 -18.05 7.54 -27.61
C LYS A 324 -17.06 7.86 -26.49
N LEU A 325 -16.23 6.88 -26.11
CA LEU A 325 -15.23 6.98 -25.05
C LEU A 325 -13.82 7.02 -25.63
N GLY A 326 -13.01 8.01 -25.23
CA GLY A 326 -11.61 8.14 -25.65
C GLY A 326 -10.60 7.43 -24.73
N GLY A 327 -10.93 7.19 -23.47
CA GLY A 327 -10.01 6.64 -22.48
C GLY A 327 -10.19 5.13 -22.28
N ARG A 328 -9.23 4.31 -22.78
CA ARG A 328 -9.27 2.84 -22.68
C ARG A 328 -9.30 2.36 -21.22
N ARG A 329 -8.51 2.97 -20.33
CA ARG A 329 -8.46 2.60 -18.92
C ARG A 329 -9.80 2.83 -18.22
N ASN A 330 -10.38 4.01 -18.40
CA ASN A 330 -11.70 4.35 -17.86
C ASN A 330 -12.80 3.40 -18.37
N PHE A 331 -12.71 3.00 -19.66
CA PHE A 331 -13.63 2.02 -20.23
C PHE A 331 -13.48 0.66 -19.56
N LEU A 332 -12.25 0.17 -19.38
CA LEU A 332 -12.02 -1.11 -18.73
C LEU A 332 -12.54 -1.11 -17.29
N GLU A 333 -12.19 -0.09 -16.53
CA GLU A 333 -12.50 -0.01 -15.08
C GLU A 333 -14.00 0.22 -14.79
N LYS A 334 -14.66 1.08 -15.56
CA LYS A 334 -16.05 1.49 -15.24
C LYS A 334 -17.13 0.79 -16.06
N TYR A 335 -16.76 0.08 -17.12
CA TYR A 335 -17.72 -0.53 -18.03
C TYR A 335 -17.46 -2.04 -18.21
N LEU A 336 -16.28 -2.43 -18.69
CA LEU A 336 -16.02 -3.80 -19.11
C LEU A 336 -15.71 -4.73 -17.94
N SER A 337 -14.79 -4.37 -17.06
CA SER A 337 -14.42 -5.22 -15.91
C SER A 337 -15.62 -5.48 -15.00
N PRO A 338 -16.41 -4.47 -14.57
CA PRO A 338 -17.60 -4.73 -13.77
C PRO A 338 -18.64 -5.61 -14.49
N ALA A 339 -18.77 -5.48 -15.80
CA ALA A 339 -19.72 -6.30 -16.57
C ALA A 339 -19.27 -7.77 -16.66
N ILE A 340 -17.96 -8.04 -16.79
CA ILE A 340 -17.40 -9.39 -16.75
C ILE A 340 -17.55 -9.96 -15.33
N GLU A 341 -17.24 -9.19 -14.33
CA GLU A 341 -17.33 -9.57 -12.93
C GLU A 341 -18.73 -9.93 -12.46
N LEU A 342 -19.73 -9.22 -12.97
CA LEU A 342 -21.15 -9.53 -12.76
C LEU A 342 -21.62 -10.74 -13.58
N GLY A 343 -20.73 -11.33 -14.37
CA GLY A 343 -21.05 -12.44 -15.25
C GLY A 343 -22.03 -12.08 -16.37
N LEU A 344 -22.07 -10.80 -16.78
CA LEU A 344 -22.95 -10.30 -17.84
C LEU A 344 -22.28 -10.30 -19.21
N VAL A 345 -20.96 -10.22 -19.21
CA VAL A 345 -20.10 -10.24 -20.39
C VAL A 345 -19.01 -11.28 -20.22
N GLU A 346 -18.68 -12.00 -21.26
CA GLU A 346 -17.60 -12.99 -21.28
C GLU A 346 -16.60 -12.73 -22.41
N MET A 347 -15.38 -13.21 -22.20
CA MET A 347 -14.32 -13.21 -23.23
C MET A 347 -14.56 -14.33 -24.23
N THR A 348 -14.30 -14.08 -25.51
CA THR A 348 -14.38 -15.12 -26.55
C THR A 348 -13.15 -16.04 -26.55
N GLN A 349 -12.01 -15.56 -26.02
CA GLN A 349 -10.75 -16.30 -25.88
C GLN A 349 -10.24 -16.19 -24.44
N PRO A 350 -10.86 -16.87 -23.46
CA PRO A 350 -10.49 -16.75 -22.06
C PRO A 350 -9.08 -17.25 -21.76
N ASP A 351 -8.59 -18.24 -22.52
CA ASP A 351 -7.24 -18.79 -22.39
C ASP A 351 -6.14 -17.86 -22.94
N SER A 352 -6.53 -16.87 -23.72
CA SER A 352 -5.63 -15.88 -24.32
C SER A 352 -6.19 -14.45 -24.17
N PRO A 353 -6.34 -13.95 -22.93
CA PRO A 353 -7.03 -12.69 -22.65
C PRO A 353 -6.35 -11.44 -23.23
N ARG A 354 -5.08 -11.56 -23.62
CA ARG A 354 -4.29 -10.49 -24.28
C ARG A 354 -4.18 -10.64 -25.78
N SER A 355 -4.87 -11.60 -26.37
CA SER A 355 -4.88 -11.77 -27.83
C SER A 355 -5.32 -10.47 -28.51
N PRO A 356 -4.64 -10.02 -29.58
CA PRO A 356 -5.09 -8.87 -30.37
C PRO A 356 -6.44 -9.10 -31.02
N THR A 357 -6.89 -10.35 -31.14
CA THR A 357 -8.19 -10.78 -31.68
C THR A 357 -9.24 -11.01 -30.58
N GLN A 358 -8.94 -10.71 -29.32
CA GLN A 358 -9.87 -10.87 -28.20
C GLN A 358 -11.13 -10.04 -28.42
N LYS A 359 -12.30 -10.69 -28.35
CA LYS A 359 -13.61 -10.06 -28.37
C LYS A 359 -14.40 -10.41 -27.11
N TYR A 360 -15.50 -9.73 -26.92
CA TYR A 360 -16.39 -9.88 -25.78
C TYR A 360 -17.82 -10.00 -26.25
N ARG A 361 -18.62 -10.81 -25.54
CA ARG A 361 -20.03 -11.02 -25.83
C ARG A 361 -20.87 -11.11 -24.56
N LEU A 362 -22.18 -10.93 -24.69
CA LEU A 362 -23.11 -11.11 -23.58
C LEU A 362 -23.25 -12.59 -23.23
N THR A 363 -23.19 -12.91 -21.94
CA THR A 363 -23.59 -14.21 -21.41
C THR A 363 -25.11 -14.40 -21.50
N ALA A 364 -25.62 -15.60 -21.19
CA ALA A 364 -27.06 -15.84 -21.10
C ALA A 364 -27.73 -14.89 -20.09
N LYS A 365 -27.07 -14.66 -18.93
CA LYS A 365 -27.50 -13.71 -17.90
C LYS A 365 -27.50 -12.26 -18.42
N GLY A 366 -26.45 -11.86 -19.14
CA GLY A 366 -26.34 -10.52 -19.73
C GLY A 366 -27.40 -10.26 -20.79
N LYS A 367 -27.74 -11.27 -21.63
CA LYS A 367 -28.82 -11.19 -22.62
C LYS A 367 -30.18 -10.97 -21.99
N LYS A 368 -30.49 -11.73 -20.92
CA LYS A 368 -31.76 -11.60 -20.18
C LYS A 368 -31.89 -10.20 -19.56
N LEU A 369 -30.84 -9.77 -18.86
CA LEU A 369 -30.83 -8.47 -18.20
C LEU A 369 -30.88 -7.29 -19.18
N ARG A 370 -30.23 -7.42 -20.35
CA ARG A 370 -30.35 -6.42 -21.41
C ARG A 370 -31.78 -6.20 -21.87
N GLN A 371 -32.60 -7.25 -21.94
CA GLN A 371 -34.02 -7.15 -22.34
C GLN A 371 -34.84 -6.33 -21.32
N GLU A 372 -34.45 -6.36 -20.04
CA GLU A 372 -35.07 -5.61 -18.94
C GLU A 372 -34.63 -4.13 -18.92
N VAL A 373 -33.36 -3.87 -19.27
CA VAL A 373 -32.73 -2.53 -19.23
C VAL A 373 -32.96 -1.72 -20.54
N VAL A 374 -33.34 -2.36 -21.65
CA VAL A 374 -33.59 -1.72 -22.94
C VAL A 374 -35.07 -1.46 -23.20
N LYS A 375 -35.97 -1.96 -22.32
CA LYS A 375 -37.35 -1.50 -22.29
C LYS A 375 -37.39 -0.12 -21.60
#